data_775db67655e3edb75a8431107faec45a
#
_entry.id   775db67655e3edb75a8431107faec45a
#
_cell.length_a   1.000
_cell.length_b   1.000
_cell.length_c   1.000
_cell.angle_alpha   90.00
_cell.angle_beta   90.00
_cell.angle_gamma   90.00
#
_symmetry.space_group_name_H-M   'P 1'
#
loop_
_entity.id
_entity.type
_entity.pdbx_description
1 polymer ?
#
loop_
_entity_poly.entity_id
_entity_poly.type
_entity_poly.pdbx_seq_one_letter_code
_entity_poly.pdbx_strand_id
1 'polypeptide(L)'
;NECPSSVDMAKLKAEFLYQWYRVHRVPIRSWMIANITRINAFGSIFPWLTNFFLSNRVTRYALMKSLGFATERTMPLLYKTTLTHWHRKRNIGNSNPKKVFLLADEFTNFNDTHIGIKAIELLEKLGYEVHIPNIFESGRTYISKGLLKTAKRIANKNIEQLANLISDESPLIGIEPSAILSFRDEYPDLAESQNLDAALKISNSCLLFEEFFVREVDAGRISTSQFTESTRNFKLHGHCQQKAVASTVPTKAMLSFPTNYTVTEIPSGCCGMAGSFGYEKEHFELSMKVGELVLFPAVRQTPETVGIVAPGTSCRHQIKDGTGRKALHPVEVMWEALKKQDHS
;
A
#
# COMPACT_ATOMS: atom_id res chain seq x y z
N ASN A 1 14.57 12.28 0.32
CA ASN A 1 16.03 12.41 0.27
C ASN A 1 16.55 13.23 -0.92
N GLU A 2 15.64 13.83 -1.69
CA GLU A 2 16.01 14.68 -2.84
C GLU A 2 16.32 16.14 -2.43
N CYS A 3 15.85 16.56 -1.26
CA CYS A 3 16.09 17.91 -0.75
C CYS A 3 17.44 17.96 -0.02
N PRO A 4 18.43 18.77 -0.48
CA PRO A 4 19.74 18.85 0.16
C PRO A 4 19.71 19.43 1.59
N SER A 5 18.64 20.16 1.94
CA SER A 5 18.40 20.66 3.31
C SER A 5 17.57 19.72 4.17
N SER A 6 17.28 18.50 3.71
CA SER A 6 16.46 17.49 4.41
C SER A 6 15.07 17.97 4.83
N VAL A 7 14.47 18.90 4.08
CA VAL A 7 13.11 19.38 4.34
C VAL A 7 12.10 18.33 3.89
N ASP A 8 11.18 17.95 4.79
CA ASP A 8 10.04 17.09 4.43
C ASP A 8 8.97 17.89 3.68
N MET A 9 9.09 17.87 2.36
CA MET A 9 8.18 18.58 1.46
C MET A 9 6.74 18.02 1.53
N ALA A 10 6.55 16.75 1.92
CA ALA A 10 5.21 16.17 2.02
C ALA A 10 4.46 16.72 3.25
N LYS A 11 5.13 16.78 4.41
CA LYS A 11 4.59 17.39 5.63
C LYS A 11 4.37 18.90 5.43
N LEU A 12 5.33 19.60 4.82
CA LEU A 12 5.20 21.03 4.52
C LEU A 12 4.01 21.34 3.61
N LYS A 13 3.82 20.54 2.56
CA LYS A 13 2.65 20.65 1.67
C LYS A 13 1.35 20.39 2.43
N ALA A 14 1.30 19.39 3.28
CA ALA A 14 0.10 19.06 4.05
C ALA A 14 -0.29 20.21 4.99
N GLU A 15 0.69 20.81 5.69
CA GLU A 15 0.49 21.96 6.55
C GLU A 15 0.06 23.20 5.76
N PHE A 16 0.73 23.48 4.63
CA PHE A 16 0.33 24.59 3.75
C PHE A 16 -1.15 24.45 3.31
N LEU A 17 -1.55 23.27 2.84
CA LEU A 17 -2.94 23.03 2.44
C LEU A 17 -3.91 23.17 3.62
N TYR A 18 -3.52 22.71 4.81
CA TYR A 18 -4.31 22.87 6.02
C TYR A 18 -4.57 24.35 6.33
N GLN A 19 -3.53 25.20 6.32
CA GLN A 19 -3.67 26.64 6.56
C GLN A 19 -4.47 27.30 5.43
N TRP A 20 -4.25 26.91 4.18
CA TRP A 20 -5.02 27.41 3.04
C TRP A 20 -6.52 27.14 3.18
N TYR A 21 -6.91 25.92 3.60
CA TYR A 21 -8.31 25.54 3.79
C TYR A 21 -8.97 26.15 5.04
N ARG A 22 -8.24 26.85 5.89
CA ARG A 22 -8.84 27.64 6.98
C ARG A 22 -9.55 28.89 6.45
N VAL A 23 -9.13 29.41 5.32
CA VAL A 23 -9.68 30.62 4.68
C VAL A 23 -10.34 30.35 3.32
N HIS A 24 -10.10 29.19 2.73
CA HIS A 24 -10.68 28.77 1.44
C HIS A 24 -11.47 27.46 1.60
N ARG A 25 -12.42 27.26 0.69
CA ARG A 25 -13.18 25.99 0.65
C ARG A 25 -12.30 24.85 0.13
N VAL A 26 -12.47 23.66 0.72
CA VAL A 26 -11.87 22.44 0.20
C VAL A 26 -12.52 22.09 -1.14
N PRO A 27 -11.76 21.93 -2.23
CA PRO A 27 -12.30 21.49 -3.51
C PRO A 27 -12.99 20.12 -3.38
N ILE A 28 -14.13 19.94 -4.09
CA ILE A 28 -14.92 18.69 -4.05
C ILE A 28 -14.04 17.47 -4.37
N ARG A 29 -13.18 17.57 -5.39
CA ARG A 29 -12.22 16.50 -5.75
C ARG A 29 -11.28 16.14 -4.58
N SER A 30 -10.71 17.14 -3.93
CA SER A 30 -9.82 16.92 -2.77
C SER A 30 -10.57 16.28 -1.60
N TRP A 31 -11.81 16.70 -1.37
CA TRP A 31 -12.67 16.09 -0.35
C TRP A 31 -12.99 14.62 -0.69
N MET A 32 -13.34 14.32 -1.94
CA MET A 32 -13.59 12.94 -2.40
C MET A 32 -12.37 12.04 -2.23
N ILE A 33 -11.20 12.52 -2.64
CA ILE A 33 -9.94 11.76 -2.49
C ILE A 33 -9.63 11.51 -1.02
N ALA A 34 -9.79 12.51 -0.15
CA ALA A 34 -9.58 12.35 1.28
C ALA A 34 -10.54 11.30 1.89
N ASN A 35 -11.79 11.27 1.44
CA ASN A 35 -12.82 10.34 1.91
C ASN A 35 -12.93 9.06 1.07
N ILE A 36 -11.89 8.68 0.34
CA ILE A 36 -11.94 7.52 -0.58
C ILE A 36 -12.32 6.22 0.12
N THR A 37 -11.89 6.03 1.37
CA THR A 37 -12.25 4.86 2.19
C THR A 37 -13.76 4.73 2.34
N ARG A 38 -14.44 5.83 2.65
CA ARG A 38 -15.90 5.85 2.82
C ARG A 38 -16.63 5.67 1.49
N ILE A 39 -16.10 6.27 0.42
CA ILE A 39 -16.63 6.12 -0.94
C ILE A 39 -16.51 4.65 -1.37
N ASN A 40 -15.35 4.04 -1.15
CA ASN A 40 -15.12 2.63 -1.46
C ASN A 40 -16.00 1.71 -0.60
N ALA A 41 -16.17 2.01 0.69
CA ALA A 41 -17.04 1.24 1.57
C ALA A 41 -18.50 1.27 1.09
N PHE A 42 -19.01 2.44 0.69
CA PHE A 42 -20.34 2.57 0.09
C PHE A 42 -20.44 1.84 -1.25
N GLY A 43 -19.46 2.04 -2.14
CA GLY A 43 -19.41 1.37 -3.45
C GLY A 43 -19.29 -0.16 -3.34
N SER A 44 -18.72 -0.67 -2.24
CA SER A 44 -18.56 -2.11 -1.98
C SER A 44 -19.84 -2.81 -1.53
N ILE A 45 -20.94 -2.09 -1.31
CA ILE A 45 -22.27 -2.69 -1.12
C ILE A 45 -22.69 -3.38 -2.42
N PHE A 46 -22.46 -2.73 -3.57
CA PHE A 46 -22.72 -3.29 -4.90
C PHE A 46 -21.48 -3.11 -5.82
N PRO A 47 -20.41 -3.91 -5.62
CA PRO A 47 -19.14 -3.71 -6.33
C PRO A 47 -19.29 -3.81 -7.86
N TRP A 48 -20.16 -4.70 -8.34
CA TRP A 48 -20.42 -4.88 -9.76
C TRP A 48 -20.98 -3.62 -10.43
N LEU A 49 -21.89 -2.93 -9.73
CA LEU A 49 -22.52 -1.70 -10.23
C LEU A 49 -21.51 -0.55 -10.23
N THR A 50 -20.75 -0.38 -9.14
CA THR A 50 -19.69 0.62 -9.05
C THR A 50 -18.64 0.40 -10.15
N ASN A 51 -18.20 -0.84 -10.32
CA ASN A 51 -17.23 -1.20 -11.34
C ASN A 51 -17.76 -1.01 -12.76
N PHE A 52 -19.05 -1.23 -13.00
CA PHE A 52 -19.66 -0.94 -14.30
C PHE A 52 -19.48 0.54 -14.65
N PHE A 53 -19.80 1.48 -13.74
CA PHE A 53 -19.62 2.91 -14.00
C PHE A 53 -18.15 3.32 -14.16
N LEU A 54 -17.23 2.68 -13.44
CA LEU A 54 -15.79 2.97 -13.52
C LEU A 54 -15.10 2.30 -14.71
N SER A 55 -15.64 1.22 -15.27
CA SER A 55 -15.06 0.49 -16.40
C SER A 55 -15.64 0.93 -17.74
N ASN A 56 -16.93 1.25 -17.80
CA ASN A 56 -17.59 1.66 -19.03
C ASN A 56 -16.98 2.99 -19.53
N ARG A 57 -16.58 3.03 -20.79
CA ARG A 57 -15.86 4.16 -21.39
C ARG A 57 -16.64 5.49 -21.30
N VAL A 58 -17.95 5.45 -21.54
CA VAL A 58 -18.78 6.66 -21.58
C VAL A 58 -19.01 7.21 -20.19
N THR A 59 -19.48 6.36 -19.25
CA THR A 59 -19.77 6.78 -17.88
C THR A 59 -18.51 7.22 -17.15
N ARG A 60 -17.40 6.47 -17.32
CA ARG A 60 -16.09 6.86 -16.78
C ARG A 60 -15.66 8.22 -17.32
N TYR A 61 -15.70 8.43 -18.64
CA TYR A 61 -15.31 9.70 -19.25
C TYR A 61 -16.12 10.87 -18.66
N ALA A 62 -17.44 10.75 -18.60
CA ALA A 62 -18.31 11.77 -18.04
C ALA A 62 -18.00 12.06 -16.56
N LEU A 63 -17.83 11.02 -15.77
CA LEU A 63 -17.49 11.12 -14.35
C LEU A 63 -16.11 11.76 -14.13
N MET A 64 -15.07 11.29 -14.84
CA MET A 64 -13.72 11.82 -14.71
C MET A 64 -13.66 13.30 -15.11
N LYS A 65 -14.28 13.65 -16.22
CA LYS A 65 -14.34 15.03 -16.73
C LYS A 65 -15.06 15.97 -15.76
N SER A 66 -16.20 15.56 -15.21
CA SER A 66 -16.99 16.38 -14.28
C SER A 66 -16.29 16.62 -12.95
N LEU A 67 -15.49 15.65 -12.49
CA LEU A 67 -14.73 15.74 -11.25
C LEU A 67 -13.31 16.31 -11.41
N GLY A 68 -12.89 16.62 -12.63
CA GLY A 68 -11.57 17.18 -12.92
C GLY A 68 -10.44 16.15 -12.83
N PHE A 69 -10.73 14.87 -13.05
CA PHE A 69 -9.71 13.84 -13.20
C PHE A 69 -9.28 13.69 -14.67
N ALA A 70 -8.09 13.17 -14.89
CA ALA A 70 -7.58 12.84 -16.22
C ALA A 70 -8.37 11.66 -16.82
N THR A 71 -8.98 11.88 -17.98
CA THR A 71 -9.84 10.89 -18.65
C THR A 71 -9.07 9.70 -19.21
N GLU A 72 -7.76 9.86 -19.36
CA GLU A 72 -6.79 8.87 -19.84
C GLU A 72 -6.47 7.81 -18.79
N ARG A 73 -6.73 8.14 -17.50
CA ARG A 73 -6.43 7.23 -16.39
C ARG A 73 -7.44 6.10 -16.27
N THR A 74 -6.93 4.94 -15.89
CA THR A 74 -7.77 3.85 -15.38
C THR A 74 -8.01 4.05 -13.87
N MET A 75 -9.26 3.84 -13.43
CA MET A 75 -9.60 3.93 -12.01
C MET A 75 -9.41 2.57 -11.32
N PRO A 76 -8.93 2.55 -10.06
CA PRO A 76 -8.91 1.33 -9.26
C PRO A 76 -10.33 0.76 -9.10
N LEU A 77 -10.52 -0.49 -9.52
CA LEU A 77 -11.79 -1.18 -9.37
C LEU A 77 -11.93 -1.78 -7.98
N LEU A 78 -13.17 -1.88 -7.50
CA LEU A 78 -13.48 -2.55 -6.25
C LEU A 78 -13.41 -4.06 -6.44
N TYR A 79 -12.86 -4.76 -5.47
CA TYR A 79 -12.90 -6.22 -5.46
C TYR A 79 -14.31 -6.71 -5.06
N LYS A 80 -14.65 -7.95 -5.41
CA LYS A 80 -15.99 -8.54 -5.16
C LYS A 80 -16.40 -8.61 -3.69
N THR A 81 -15.45 -8.48 -2.77
CA THR A 81 -15.66 -8.47 -1.31
C THR A 81 -14.56 -7.65 -0.65
N THR A 82 -14.77 -7.17 0.57
CA THR A 82 -13.71 -6.50 1.34
C THR A 82 -12.83 -7.53 2.04
N LEU A 83 -11.56 -7.18 2.30
CA LEU A 83 -10.64 -8.07 3.02
C LEU A 83 -11.14 -8.39 4.43
N THR A 84 -11.64 -7.38 5.14
CA THR A 84 -12.20 -7.54 6.48
C THR A 84 -13.41 -8.48 6.50
N HIS A 85 -14.29 -8.38 5.48
CA HIS A 85 -15.45 -9.28 5.38
C HIS A 85 -15.03 -10.72 5.05
N TRP A 86 -14.11 -10.89 4.11
CA TRP A 86 -13.56 -12.19 3.74
C TRP A 86 -12.89 -12.86 4.96
N HIS A 87 -12.05 -12.11 5.70
CA HIS A 87 -11.36 -12.62 6.87
C HIS A 87 -12.31 -13.07 7.99
N ARG A 88 -13.35 -12.27 8.29
CA ARG A 88 -14.35 -12.60 9.34
C ARG A 88 -15.15 -13.87 9.04
N LYS A 89 -15.31 -14.25 7.79
CA LYS A 89 -16.04 -15.47 7.39
C LYS A 89 -15.23 -16.74 7.55
N ARG A 90 -13.96 -16.62 7.84
CA ARG A 90 -13.05 -17.76 8.00
C ARG A 90 -13.06 -18.23 9.45
N ASN A 91 -13.09 -19.55 9.64
CA ASN A 91 -12.74 -20.14 10.92
C ASN A 91 -11.22 -20.14 11.05
N ILE A 92 -10.69 -19.23 11.86
CA ILE A 92 -9.27 -19.20 12.17
C ILE A 92 -9.06 -20.30 13.22
N GLY A 93 -8.39 -21.37 12.85
CA GLY A 93 -8.01 -22.44 13.79
C GLY A 93 -7.04 -21.89 14.83
N ASN A 94 -7.37 -22.06 16.10
CA ASN A 94 -6.64 -21.54 17.27
C ASN A 94 -5.34 -22.30 17.59
N SER A 95 -4.59 -22.81 16.62
CA SER A 95 -3.47 -23.72 16.90
C SER A 95 -2.08 -23.08 16.82
N ASN A 96 -1.97 -21.77 16.59
CA ASN A 96 -0.67 -21.17 16.33
C ASN A 96 -0.27 -20.09 17.34
N PRO A 97 0.93 -20.22 17.97
CA PRO A 97 1.35 -19.32 19.06
C PRO A 97 1.80 -17.93 18.61
N LYS A 98 2.11 -17.70 17.31
CA LYS A 98 2.62 -16.42 16.83
C LYS A 98 1.56 -15.60 16.12
N LYS A 99 1.17 -14.51 16.77
CA LYS A 99 0.18 -13.55 16.24
C LYS A 99 0.86 -12.44 15.47
N VAL A 100 0.22 -12.04 14.37
CA VAL A 100 0.60 -10.87 13.58
C VAL A 100 -0.67 -10.11 13.18
N PHE A 101 -0.60 -8.79 13.22
CA PHE A 101 -1.72 -7.94 12.83
C PHE A 101 -1.49 -7.39 11.42
N LEU A 102 -2.42 -7.63 10.50
CA LEU A 102 -2.37 -7.10 9.13
C LEU A 102 -3.26 -5.87 9.02
N LEU A 103 -2.68 -4.74 8.60
CA LEU A 103 -3.42 -3.52 8.30
C LEU A 103 -4.24 -3.72 7.01
N ALA A 104 -5.56 -3.69 7.14
CA ALA A 104 -6.47 -3.62 5.99
C ALA A 104 -6.71 -2.14 5.65
N ASP A 105 -5.73 -1.51 5.00
CA ASP A 105 -5.79 -0.11 4.61
C ASP A 105 -6.84 0.17 3.54
N GLU A 106 -6.98 1.44 3.15
CA GLU A 106 -7.99 1.94 2.23
C GLU A 106 -7.96 1.32 0.82
N PHE A 107 -6.82 0.79 0.40
CA PHE A 107 -6.66 0.11 -0.90
C PHE A 107 -6.70 -1.41 -0.75
N THR A 108 -5.98 -1.94 0.21
CA THR A 108 -5.93 -3.38 0.51
C THR A 108 -7.31 -3.93 0.87
N ASN A 109 -8.11 -3.15 1.61
CA ASN A 109 -9.44 -3.61 2.02
C ASN A 109 -10.44 -3.66 0.86
N PHE A 110 -10.34 -2.77 -0.14
CA PHE A 110 -11.38 -2.58 -1.14
C PHE A 110 -10.96 -2.88 -2.59
N ASN A 111 -9.75 -2.52 -2.97
CA ASN A 111 -9.27 -2.60 -4.35
C ASN A 111 -8.30 -3.78 -4.54
N ASP A 112 -7.26 -3.83 -3.72
CA ASP A 112 -6.21 -4.85 -3.74
C ASP A 112 -6.49 -6.01 -2.78
N THR A 113 -7.76 -6.27 -2.50
CA THR A 113 -8.23 -7.32 -1.58
C THR A 113 -7.63 -8.70 -1.91
N HIS A 114 -7.45 -9.00 -3.20
CA HIS A 114 -6.81 -10.24 -3.63
C HIS A 114 -5.35 -10.36 -3.18
N ILE A 115 -4.63 -9.24 -3.06
CA ILE A 115 -3.27 -9.20 -2.53
C ILE A 115 -3.29 -9.39 -1.01
N GLY A 116 -4.24 -8.73 -0.32
CA GLY A 116 -4.46 -8.92 1.11
C GLY A 116 -4.79 -10.38 1.47
N ILE A 117 -5.63 -11.04 0.66
CA ILE A 117 -5.94 -12.48 0.81
C ILE A 117 -4.66 -13.32 0.67
N LYS A 118 -3.87 -13.10 -0.37
CA LYS A 118 -2.60 -13.80 -0.58
C LYS A 118 -1.60 -13.54 0.57
N ALA A 119 -1.58 -12.32 1.14
CA ALA A 119 -0.75 -12.01 2.29
C ALA A 119 -1.14 -12.85 3.52
N ILE A 120 -2.43 -12.96 3.81
CA ILE A 120 -2.94 -13.78 4.91
C ILE A 120 -2.61 -15.25 4.67
N GLU A 121 -2.94 -15.79 3.49
CA GLU A 121 -2.68 -17.19 3.14
C GLU A 121 -1.17 -17.54 3.19
N LEU A 122 -0.31 -16.61 2.74
CA LEU A 122 1.15 -16.78 2.82
C LEU A 122 1.61 -16.87 4.28
N LEU A 123 1.18 -15.94 5.13
CA LEU A 123 1.57 -15.93 6.54
C LEU A 123 1.05 -17.16 7.29
N GLU A 124 -0.20 -17.56 7.05
CA GLU A 124 -0.78 -18.76 7.67
C GLU A 124 -0.01 -20.04 7.29
N LYS A 125 0.37 -20.17 6.01
CA LYS A 125 1.21 -21.29 5.55
C LYS A 125 2.62 -21.26 6.14
N LEU A 126 3.12 -20.07 6.47
CA LEU A 126 4.40 -19.90 7.17
C LEU A 126 4.28 -20.08 8.69
N GLY A 127 3.08 -20.36 9.20
CA GLY A 127 2.88 -20.69 10.61
C GLY A 127 2.48 -19.49 11.49
N TYR A 128 1.87 -18.46 10.96
CA TYR A 128 1.40 -17.29 11.73
C TYR A 128 -0.12 -17.25 11.83
N GLU A 129 -0.63 -16.77 12.96
CA GLU A 129 -2.03 -16.43 13.16
C GLU A 129 -2.23 -14.96 12.79
N VAL A 130 -2.98 -14.70 11.71
CA VAL A 130 -3.18 -13.35 11.19
C VAL A 130 -4.47 -12.75 11.70
N HIS A 131 -4.37 -11.59 12.33
CA HIS A 131 -5.51 -10.80 12.79
C HIS A 131 -5.61 -9.49 12.00
N ILE A 132 -6.84 -9.03 11.72
CA ILE A 132 -7.08 -7.70 11.18
C ILE A 132 -7.61 -6.83 12.32
N PRO A 133 -6.87 -5.78 12.76
CA PRO A 133 -7.36 -4.90 13.81
C PRO A 133 -8.56 -4.10 13.32
N ASN A 134 -9.42 -3.67 14.26
CA ASN A 134 -10.61 -2.92 13.92
C ASN A 134 -10.32 -1.45 13.59
N ILE A 135 -9.49 -1.23 12.56
CA ILE A 135 -9.16 0.08 12.01
C ILE A 135 -9.91 0.25 10.71
N PHE A 136 -10.60 1.38 10.55
CA PHE A 136 -11.37 1.67 9.35
C PHE A 136 -10.50 2.27 8.23
N GLU A 137 -9.55 3.13 8.57
CA GLU A 137 -8.70 3.87 7.63
C GLU A 137 -7.39 4.33 8.30
N SER A 138 -6.32 4.46 7.53
CA SER A 138 -5.02 4.92 8.04
C SER A 138 -4.97 6.44 8.26
N GLY A 139 -5.86 7.19 7.65
CA GLY A 139 -5.81 8.65 7.62
C GLY A 139 -4.83 9.24 6.58
N ARG A 140 -4.08 8.40 5.87
CA ARG A 140 -3.09 8.84 4.87
C ARG A 140 -3.68 9.73 3.79
N THR A 141 -4.88 9.45 3.33
CA THR A 141 -5.56 10.22 2.29
C THR A 141 -5.92 11.64 2.77
N TYR A 142 -6.27 11.80 4.03
CA TYR A 142 -6.52 13.12 4.65
C TYR A 142 -5.23 13.93 4.81
N ILE A 143 -4.14 13.30 5.24
CA ILE A 143 -2.81 13.93 5.32
C ILE A 143 -2.42 14.47 3.94
N SER A 144 -2.51 13.64 2.92
CA SER A 144 -2.12 13.98 1.54
C SER A 144 -2.91 15.16 0.96
N LYS A 145 -4.12 15.41 1.45
CA LYS A 145 -5.01 16.50 1.04
C LYS A 145 -5.08 17.66 2.05
N GLY A 146 -4.21 17.70 3.05
CA GLY A 146 -4.15 18.79 4.02
C GLY A 146 -5.33 18.87 4.97
N LEU A 147 -6.12 17.80 5.12
CA LEU A 147 -7.23 17.74 6.07
C LEU A 147 -6.73 17.26 7.44
N LEU A 148 -5.72 17.95 7.97
CA LEU A 148 -4.94 17.51 9.15
C LEU A 148 -5.78 17.37 10.42
N LYS A 149 -6.81 18.19 10.61
CA LYS A 149 -7.73 18.03 11.78
C LYS A 149 -8.42 16.66 11.77
N THR A 150 -8.85 16.20 10.59
CA THR A 150 -9.47 14.88 10.44
C THR A 150 -8.44 13.77 10.58
N ALA A 151 -7.25 13.94 9.96
CA ALA A 151 -6.15 13.01 10.08
C ALA A 151 -5.72 12.81 11.54
N LYS A 152 -5.57 13.90 12.30
CA LYS A 152 -5.23 13.87 13.73
C LYS A 152 -6.24 13.06 14.54
N ARG A 153 -7.55 13.31 14.33
CA ARG A 153 -8.61 12.54 15.01
C ARG A 153 -8.54 11.04 14.68
N ILE A 154 -8.30 10.69 13.41
CA ILE A 154 -8.17 9.29 12.98
C ILE A 154 -6.94 8.66 13.62
N ALA A 155 -5.78 9.34 13.57
CA ALA A 155 -4.54 8.85 14.16
C ALA A 155 -4.71 8.55 15.66
N ASN A 156 -5.25 9.49 16.44
CA ASN A 156 -5.44 9.28 17.88
C ASN A 156 -6.40 8.13 18.17
N LYS A 157 -7.51 8.02 17.44
CA LYS A 157 -8.43 6.87 17.58
C LYS A 157 -7.72 5.54 17.26
N ASN A 158 -6.91 5.49 16.22
CA ASN A 158 -6.17 4.29 15.86
C ASN A 158 -5.09 3.95 16.89
N ILE A 159 -4.40 4.96 17.43
CA ILE A 159 -3.41 4.78 18.52
C ILE A 159 -4.09 4.14 19.73
N GLU A 160 -5.21 4.67 20.19
CA GLU A 160 -5.98 4.12 21.32
C GLU A 160 -6.40 2.67 21.11
N GLN A 161 -6.82 2.32 19.88
CA GLN A 161 -7.23 0.96 19.53
C GLN A 161 -6.06 -0.03 19.46
N LEU A 162 -4.87 0.44 19.06
CA LEU A 162 -3.70 -0.41 18.83
C LEU A 162 -2.78 -0.51 20.04
N ALA A 163 -2.81 0.43 20.97
CA ALA A 163 -1.83 0.58 22.06
C ALA A 163 -1.61 -0.70 22.88
N ASN A 164 -2.67 -1.49 23.09
CA ASN A 164 -2.64 -2.73 23.85
C ASN A 164 -2.59 -4.00 22.98
N LEU A 165 -2.64 -3.85 21.65
CA LEU A 165 -2.64 -4.98 20.72
C LEU A 165 -1.26 -5.19 20.11
N ILE A 166 -0.54 -4.09 19.82
CA ILE A 166 0.69 -4.11 19.03
C ILE A 166 1.92 -4.08 19.93
N SER A 167 2.84 -4.99 19.63
CA SER A 167 4.15 -5.10 20.26
C SER A 167 5.18 -5.65 19.25
N ASP A 168 6.45 -5.71 19.63
CA ASP A 168 7.49 -6.30 18.79
C ASP A 168 7.25 -7.80 18.53
N GLU A 169 6.61 -8.49 19.46
CA GLU A 169 6.25 -9.91 19.32
C GLU A 169 5.00 -10.11 18.46
N SER A 170 4.11 -9.12 18.45
CA SER A 170 2.85 -9.10 17.70
C SER A 170 2.73 -7.80 16.91
N PRO A 171 3.56 -7.61 15.86
CA PRO A 171 3.63 -6.34 15.13
C PRO A 171 2.40 -6.08 14.26
N LEU A 172 2.19 -4.80 13.94
CA LEU A 172 1.32 -4.39 12.86
C LEU A 172 2.12 -4.40 11.55
N ILE A 173 1.68 -5.18 10.58
CA ILE A 173 2.30 -5.22 9.25
C ILE A 173 1.36 -4.64 8.20
N GLY A 174 1.92 -4.05 7.17
CA GLY A 174 1.15 -3.54 6.03
C GLY A 174 1.80 -3.88 4.70
N ILE A 175 0.95 -4.04 3.68
CA ILE A 175 1.38 -4.33 2.31
C ILE A 175 1.38 -3.06 1.43
N GLU A 176 0.64 -2.01 1.79
CA GLU A 176 0.70 -0.71 1.10
C GLU A 176 1.65 0.21 1.87
N PRO A 177 2.83 0.53 1.31
CA PRO A 177 3.85 1.28 2.03
C PRO A 177 3.39 2.64 2.52
N SER A 178 2.59 3.36 1.74
CA SER A 178 2.12 4.70 2.12
C SER A 178 1.16 4.69 3.31
N ALA A 179 0.43 3.60 3.51
CA ALA A 179 -0.50 3.45 4.63
C ALA A 179 0.23 3.04 5.91
N ILE A 180 0.99 1.94 5.87
CA ILE A 180 1.67 1.43 7.08
C ILE A 180 2.77 2.37 7.58
N LEU A 181 3.52 2.99 6.68
CA LEU A 181 4.59 3.91 7.07
C LEU A 181 4.06 5.21 7.67
N SER A 182 2.78 5.58 7.46
CA SER A 182 2.21 6.72 8.17
C SER A 182 2.09 6.48 9.69
N PHE A 183 1.95 5.24 10.14
CA PHE A 183 2.00 4.90 11.58
C PHE A 183 3.40 5.09 12.16
N ARG A 184 4.45 4.94 11.31
CA ARG A 184 5.84 5.12 11.71
C ARG A 184 6.27 6.58 11.71
N ASP A 185 5.84 7.36 10.72
CA ASP A 185 6.33 8.70 10.44
C ASP A 185 5.37 9.82 10.89
N GLU A 186 4.11 9.79 10.45
CA GLU A 186 3.19 10.90 10.71
C GLU A 186 2.39 10.77 12.02
N TYR A 187 2.16 9.55 12.50
CA TYR A 187 1.36 9.35 13.72
C TYR A 187 1.96 9.94 14.98
N PRO A 188 3.29 9.85 15.25
CA PRO A 188 3.90 10.55 16.37
C PRO A 188 3.67 12.06 16.33
N ASP A 189 3.73 12.68 15.14
CA ASP A 189 3.50 14.12 14.97
C ASP A 189 2.02 14.52 15.14
N LEU A 190 1.10 13.59 14.86
CA LEU A 190 -0.35 13.79 14.97
C LEU A 190 -0.91 13.40 16.33
N ALA A 191 -0.12 12.73 17.16
CA ALA A 191 -0.56 12.26 18.47
C ALA A 191 -0.92 13.45 19.39
N GLU A 192 -1.92 13.25 20.20
CA GLU A 192 -2.18 14.11 21.36
C GLU A 192 -1.23 13.76 22.49
N SER A 193 -0.94 14.69 23.38
CA SER A 193 0.09 14.51 24.43
C SER A 193 -0.10 13.23 25.25
N GLN A 194 -1.35 12.86 25.56
CA GLN A 194 -1.66 11.63 26.29
C GLN A 194 -1.44 10.35 25.49
N ASN A 195 -1.38 10.44 24.16
CA ASN A 195 -1.23 9.32 23.22
C ASN A 195 0.19 9.19 22.65
N LEU A 196 1.10 10.12 22.97
CA LEU A 196 2.42 10.19 22.35
C LEU A 196 3.27 8.94 22.62
N ASP A 197 3.34 8.47 23.86
CA ASP A 197 4.11 7.28 24.21
C ASP A 197 3.57 6.03 23.51
N ALA A 198 2.25 5.91 23.43
CA ALA A 198 1.60 4.83 22.69
C ALA A 198 1.89 4.92 21.17
N ALA A 199 1.86 6.13 20.61
CA ALA A 199 2.21 6.37 19.21
C ALA A 199 3.65 5.96 18.89
N LEU A 200 4.61 6.31 19.74
CA LEU A 200 6.02 5.94 19.60
C LEU A 200 6.21 4.42 19.72
N LYS A 201 5.53 3.76 20.67
CA LYS A 201 5.56 2.30 20.79
C LYS A 201 5.02 1.63 19.51
N ILE A 202 3.87 2.08 19.02
CA ILE A 202 3.26 1.55 17.78
C ILE A 202 4.18 1.79 16.59
N SER A 203 4.76 3.00 16.46
CA SER A 203 5.69 3.35 15.39
C SER A 203 6.86 2.37 15.28
N ASN A 204 7.44 1.95 16.40
CA ASN A 204 8.53 0.98 16.45
C ASN A 204 8.09 -0.44 16.07
N SER A 205 6.83 -0.79 16.33
CA SER A 205 6.27 -2.13 16.07
C SER A 205 5.43 -2.19 14.79
N CYS A 206 5.47 -1.14 13.94
CA CYS A 206 4.88 -1.12 12.60
C CYS A 206 5.91 -1.49 11.55
N LEU A 207 5.65 -2.53 10.76
CA LEU A 207 6.57 -3.05 9.76
C LEU A 207 5.92 -3.12 8.38
N LEU A 208 6.71 -2.87 7.34
CA LEU A 208 6.34 -3.36 6.01
C LEU A 208 6.28 -4.89 6.04
N PHE A 209 5.44 -5.48 5.21
CA PHE A 209 5.36 -6.94 5.09
C PHE A 209 6.72 -7.58 4.84
N GLU A 210 7.54 -6.95 3.99
CA GLU A 210 8.87 -7.39 3.63
C GLU A 210 9.86 -7.29 4.79
N GLU A 211 9.76 -6.26 5.62
CA GLU A 211 10.58 -6.11 6.83
C GLU A 211 10.25 -7.21 7.84
N PHE A 212 8.97 -7.49 8.03
CA PHE A 212 8.53 -8.60 8.87
C PHE A 212 9.05 -9.94 8.34
N PHE A 213 8.91 -10.21 7.04
CA PHE A 213 9.38 -11.45 6.43
C PHE A 213 10.88 -11.66 6.65
N VAL A 214 11.71 -10.67 6.38
CA VAL A 214 13.17 -10.75 6.55
C VAL A 214 13.52 -10.97 8.03
N ARG A 215 12.89 -10.25 8.95
CA ARG A 215 13.06 -10.45 10.39
C ARG A 215 12.77 -11.90 10.82
N GLU A 216 11.74 -12.51 10.24
CA GLU A 216 11.38 -13.89 10.57
C GLU A 216 12.34 -14.92 9.92
N VAL A 217 12.91 -14.59 8.75
CA VAL A 217 14.01 -15.36 8.14
C VAL A 217 15.27 -15.31 9.00
N ASP A 218 15.69 -14.12 9.43
CA ASP A 218 16.91 -13.93 10.24
C ASP A 218 16.77 -14.64 11.60
N ALA A 219 15.55 -14.76 12.11
CA ALA A 219 15.25 -15.52 13.32
C ALA A 219 15.09 -17.03 13.09
N GLY A 220 15.35 -17.54 11.88
CA GLY A 220 15.29 -18.97 11.54
C GLY A 220 13.88 -19.56 11.52
N ARG A 221 12.82 -18.72 11.46
CA ARG A 221 11.42 -19.18 11.49
C ARG A 221 10.83 -19.43 10.11
N ILE A 222 11.42 -18.81 9.08
CA ILE A 222 11.07 -19.03 7.68
C ILE A 222 12.29 -19.63 6.98
N SER A 223 12.09 -20.75 6.26
CA SER A 223 13.14 -21.49 5.57
C SER A 223 12.92 -21.49 4.06
N THR A 224 14.01 -21.48 3.28
CA THR A 224 13.95 -21.62 1.81
C THR A 224 13.32 -22.93 1.36
N SER A 225 13.36 -23.99 2.21
CA SER A 225 12.71 -25.28 1.93
C SER A 225 11.20 -25.19 1.73
N GLN A 226 10.54 -24.12 2.23
CA GLN A 226 9.11 -23.87 2.06
C GLN A 226 8.77 -23.28 0.68
N PHE A 227 9.78 -22.87 -0.11
CA PHE A 227 9.62 -22.19 -1.39
C PHE A 227 10.10 -23.04 -2.57
N THR A 228 9.59 -22.71 -3.76
CA THR A 228 9.99 -23.36 -5.02
C THR A 228 11.46 -23.12 -5.36
N GLU A 229 12.04 -24.05 -6.11
CA GLU A 229 13.39 -23.96 -6.68
C GLU A 229 13.38 -23.53 -8.15
N SER A 230 12.20 -23.17 -8.69
CA SER A 230 12.09 -22.67 -10.07
C SER A 230 12.86 -21.36 -10.27
N THR A 231 13.42 -21.15 -11.44
CA THR A 231 14.16 -19.92 -11.75
C THR A 231 13.19 -18.81 -12.20
N ARG A 232 13.24 -17.65 -11.55
CA ARG A 232 12.50 -16.45 -11.96
C ARG A 232 13.34 -15.18 -11.77
N ASN A 233 13.16 -14.24 -12.70
CA ASN A 233 13.86 -12.94 -12.67
C ASN A 233 12.85 -11.81 -12.53
N PHE A 234 13.19 -10.79 -11.75
CA PHE A 234 12.33 -9.65 -11.47
C PHE A 234 13.07 -8.32 -11.56
N LYS A 235 12.33 -7.30 -12.00
CA LYS A 235 12.70 -5.89 -11.89
C LYS A 235 11.81 -5.23 -10.84
N LEU A 236 12.42 -4.69 -9.78
CA LEU A 236 11.72 -4.03 -8.67
C LEU A 236 11.71 -2.52 -8.88
N HIS A 237 10.53 -1.91 -8.81
CA HIS A 237 10.37 -0.48 -8.57
C HIS A 237 10.05 -0.23 -7.11
N GLY A 238 10.98 0.32 -6.33
CA GLY A 238 10.77 0.67 -4.92
C GLY A 238 9.82 1.85 -4.76
N HIS A 239 8.91 1.78 -3.78
CA HIS A 239 7.95 2.85 -3.50
C HIS A 239 8.65 4.10 -2.92
N CYS A 240 8.23 5.31 -3.33
CA CYS A 240 8.89 6.55 -2.90
C CYS A 240 8.82 6.78 -1.37
N GLN A 241 7.68 6.52 -0.73
CA GLN A 241 7.55 6.61 0.73
C GLN A 241 8.45 5.58 1.44
N GLN A 242 8.56 4.37 0.91
CA GLN A 242 9.46 3.34 1.42
C GLN A 242 10.93 3.80 1.35
N LYS A 243 11.35 4.39 0.23
CA LYS A 243 12.70 4.94 0.08
C LYS A 243 13.00 6.12 1.02
N ALA A 244 11.97 6.89 1.37
CA ALA A 244 12.11 8.07 2.23
C ALA A 244 12.17 7.72 3.73
N VAL A 245 11.31 6.80 4.19
CA VAL A 245 11.06 6.52 5.63
C VAL A 245 11.60 5.15 6.06
N ALA A 246 11.87 4.26 5.09
CA ALA A 246 12.35 2.90 5.32
C ALA A 246 13.47 2.56 4.31
N SER A 247 13.48 1.31 3.81
CA SER A 247 14.44 0.85 2.79
C SER A 247 13.79 -0.16 1.82
N THR A 248 14.31 -0.21 0.59
CA THR A 248 13.97 -1.26 -0.39
C THR A 248 14.78 -2.55 -0.20
N VAL A 249 15.78 -2.54 0.67
CA VAL A 249 16.65 -3.70 0.94
C VAL A 249 15.84 -4.93 1.41
N PRO A 250 14.91 -4.81 2.38
CA PRO A 250 14.06 -5.94 2.78
C PRO A 250 13.20 -6.50 1.65
N THR A 251 12.67 -5.64 0.76
CA THR A 251 11.88 -6.09 -0.39
C THR A 251 12.73 -6.91 -1.36
N LYS A 252 13.96 -6.46 -1.63
CA LYS A 252 14.91 -7.21 -2.47
C LYS A 252 15.29 -8.55 -1.82
N ALA A 253 15.61 -8.53 -0.53
CA ALA A 253 15.96 -9.73 0.22
C ALA A 253 14.82 -10.76 0.21
N MET A 254 13.58 -10.33 0.51
CA MET A 254 12.40 -11.19 0.47
C MET A 254 12.18 -11.79 -0.92
N LEU A 255 12.21 -10.97 -1.97
CA LEU A 255 11.98 -11.43 -3.34
C LEU A 255 13.10 -12.36 -3.87
N SER A 256 14.32 -12.24 -3.34
CA SER A 256 15.46 -13.11 -3.67
C SER A 256 15.59 -14.33 -2.74
N PHE A 257 14.66 -14.49 -1.80
CA PHE A 257 14.73 -15.57 -0.80
C PHE A 257 14.52 -16.98 -1.39
N PRO A 258 13.60 -17.23 -2.35
CA PRO A 258 13.57 -18.50 -3.08
C PRO A 258 14.89 -18.69 -3.86
N THR A 259 15.51 -19.86 -3.76
CA THR A 259 16.91 -20.15 -4.13
C THR A 259 17.33 -19.65 -5.53
N ASN A 260 16.43 -19.73 -6.51
CA ASN A 260 16.74 -19.38 -7.91
C ASN A 260 16.01 -18.11 -8.39
N TYR A 261 15.57 -17.25 -7.44
CA TYR A 261 14.98 -15.95 -7.78
C TYR A 261 16.05 -14.87 -7.80
N THR A 262 16.06 -14.05 -8.85
CA THR A 262 16.95 -12.88 -8.97
C THR A 262 16.16 -11.59 -9.07
N VAL A 263 16.61 -10.56 -8.38
CA VAL A 263 15.93 -9.28 -8.32
C VAL A 263 16.89 -8.13 -8.60
N THR A 264 16.57 -7.33 -9.60
CA THR A 264 17.31 -6.08 -9.90
C THR A 264 16.39 -4.89 -9.68
N GLU A 265 16.83 -3.93 -8.87
CA GLU A 265 16.08 -2.70 -8.64
C GLU A 265 16.23 -1.74 -9.82
N ILE A 266 15.13 -1.16 -10.27
CA ILE A 266 15.13 -0.05 -11.24
C ILE A 266 15.57 1.21 -10.50
N PRO A 267 16.62 1.91 -10.93
CA PRO A 267 17.12 3.11 -10.24
C PRO A 267 16.22 4.33 -10.49
N SER A 268 14.91 4.14 -10.37
CA SER A 268 13.90 5.18 -10.52
C SER A 268 13.64 5.89 -9.20
N GLY A 269 13.41 7.19 -9.23
CA GLY A 269 12.92 7.97 -8.09
C GLY A 269 11.44 7.69 -7.84
N CYS A 270 10.58 8.68 -8.09
CA CYS A 270 9.13 8.55 -8.03
C CYS A 270 8.58 7.91 -9.32
N CYS A 271 7.47 7.16 -9.23
CA CYS A 271 6.75 6.70 -10.42
C CYS A 271 5.98 7.82 -11.16
N GLY A 272 5.81 8.99 -10.51
CA GLY A 272 5.04 10.11 -11.02
C GLY A 272 3.59 10.17 -10.55
N MET A 273 3.05 9.11 -9.93
CA MET A 273 1.64 9.11 -9.49
C MET A 273 1.41 9.95 -8.23
N ALA A 274 2.32 9.89 -7.25
CA ALA A 274 2.27 10.65 -5.99
C ALA A 274 0.87 10.67 -5.35
N GLY A 275 0.33 9.49 -5.02
CA GLY A 275 -1.03 9.33 -4.54
C GLY A 275 -2.06 9.66 -5.61
N SER A 276 -2.87 10.68 -5.40
CA SER A 276 -3.88 11.13 -6.37
C SER A 276 -3.38 12.15 -7.40
N PHE A 277 -2.16 12.67 -7.24
CA PHE A 277 -1.60 13.72 -8.09
C PHE A 277 -1.69 13.36 -9.58
N GLY A 278 -1.23 12.17 -9.96
CA GLY A 278 -1.26 11.71 -11.35
C GLY A 278 -2.66 11.38 -11.90
N TYR A 279 -3.68 11.34 -11.06
CA TYR A 279 -5.08 11.22 -11.50
C TYR A 279 -5.72 12.57 -11.82
N GLU A 280 -5.17 13.67 -11.31
CA GLU A 280 -5.72 15.00 -11.49
C GLU A 280 -5.38 15.53 -12.89
N LYS A 281 -6.39 16.09 -13.60
CA LYS A 281 -6.27 16.49 -15.01
C LYS A 281 -5.07 17.41 -15.26
N GLU A 282 -4.88 18.40 -14.38
CA GLU A 282 -3.81 19.40 -14.50
C GLU A 282 -2.40 18.84 -14.27
N HIS A 283 -2.30 17.66 -13.64
CA HIS A 283 -1.04 17.03 -13.28
C HIS A 283 -0.68 15.80 -14.13
N PHE A 284 -1.62 15.35 -14.98
CA PHE A 284 -1.48 14.10 -15.72
C PHE A 284 -0.22 14.07 -16.59
N GLU A 285 -0.02 15.12 -17.42
CA GLU A 285 1.17 15.20 -18.29
C GLU A 285 2.47 15.19 -17.50
N LEU A 286 2.53 15.97 -16.40
CA LEU A 286 3.71 15.97 -15.52
C LEU A 286 3.95 14.61 -14.90
N SER A 287 2.90 13.96 -14.45
CA SER A 287 2.95 12.60 -13.89
C SER A 287 3.54 11.60 -14.90
N MET A 288 3.09 11.66 -16.15
CA MET A 288 3.62 10.80 -17.22
C MET A 288 5.09 11.13 -17.54
N LYS A 289 5.44 12.42 -17.62
CA LYS A 289 6.84 12.85 -17.83
C LYS A 289 7.77 12.34 -16.74
N VAL A 290 7.36 12.37 -15.47
CA VAL A 290 8.15 11.82 -14.36
C VAL A 290 8.34 10.30 -14.53
N GLY A 291 7.31 9.56 -14.93
CA GLY A 291 7.43 8.14 -15.24
C GLY A 291 8.39 7.84 -16.39
N GLU A 292 8.43 8.70 -17.41
CA GLU A 292 9.31 8.57 -18.57
C GLU A 292 10.79 8.84 -18.27
N LEU A 293 11.13 9.50 -17.16
CA LEU A 293 12.54 9.78 -16.84
C LEU A 293 13.36 8.50 -16.70
N VAL A 294 12.84 7.49 -16.01
CA VAL A 294 13.56 6.23 -15.74
C VAL A 294 12.62 5.01 -15.77
N LEU A 295 11.47 5.10 -15.10
CA LEU A 295 10.63 3.92 -14.82
C LEU A 295 10.07 3.30 -16.11
N PHE A 296 9.39 4.07 -16.94
CA PHE A 296 8.72 3.54 -18.12
C PHE A 296 9.72 2.99 -19.16
N PRO A 297 10.83 3.68 -19.49
CA PRO A 297 11.86 3.11 -20.36
C PRO A 297 12.41 1.79 -19.83
N ALA A 298 12.74 1.73 -18.54
CA ALA A 298 13.26 0.50 -17.92
C ALA A 298 12.26 -0.66 -17.98
N VAL A 299 10.97 -0.39 -17.77
CA VAL A 299 9.91 -1.42 -17.87
C VAL A 299 9.73 -1.89 -19.31
N ARG A 300 9.69 -0.99 -20.30
CA ARG A 300 9.53 -1.35 -21.73
C ARG A 300 10.72 -2.16 -22.28
N GLN A 301 11.95 -1.86 -21.80
CA GLN A 301 13.16 -2.58 -22.20
C GLN A 301 13.29 -3.94 -21.51
N THR A 302 12.48 -4.20 -20.48
CA THR A 302 12.54 -5.47 -19.74
C THR A 302 11.81 -6.56 -20.52
N PRO A 303 12.46 -7.71 -20.81
CA PRO A 303 11.84 -8.85 -21.50
C PRO A 303 10.54 -9.31 -20.80
N GLU A 304 9.59 -9.86 -21.57
CA GLU A 304 8.31 -10.36 -21.03
C GLU A 304 8.49 -11.52 -20.02
N THR A 305 9.59 -12.27 -20.13
CA THR A 305 9.95 -13.36 -19.22
C THR A 305 10.39 -12.87 -17.84
N VAL A 306 10.72 -11.58 -17.71
CA VAL A 306 11.13 -10.94 -16.45
C VAL A 306 9.92 -10.23 -15.83
N GLY A 307 9.58 -10.59 -14.60
CA GLY A 307 8.46 -10.00 -13.87
C GLY A 307 8.76 -8.56 -13.44
N ILE A 308 7.77 -7.68 -13.54
CA ILE A 308 7.84 -6.33 -12.96
C ILE A 308 7.18 -6.37 -11.60
N VAL A 309 7.83 -5.81 -10.57
CA VAL A 309 7.34 -5.82 -9.18
C VAL A 309 7.31 -4.40 -8.63
N ALA A 310 6.22 -4.04 -7.97
CA ALA A 310 6.08 -2.77 -7.28
C ALA A 310 5.13 -2.91 -6.07
N PRO A 311 5.54 -2.53 -4.83
CA PRO A 311 4.70 -2.71 -3.65
C PRO A 311 3.51 -1.75 -3.61
N GLY A 312 3.65 -0.51 -4.08
CA GLY A 312 2.57 0.50 -3.99
C GLY A 312 1.49 0.33 -5.06
N THR A 313 0.22 0.44 -4.66
CA THR A 313 -0.95 0.45 -5.54
C THR A 313 -0.82 1.49 -6.65
N SER A 314 -0.48 2.73 -6.28
CA SER A 314 -0.27 3.83 -7.25
C SER A 314 0.83 3.52 -8.26
N CYS A 315 1.92 2.86 -7.83
CA CYS A 315 3.03 2.51 -8.72
C CYS A 315 2.61 1.45 -9.74
N ARG A 316 1.84 0.43 -9.32
CA ARG A 316 1.32 -0.60 -10.22
C ARG A 316 0.37 -0.02 -11.26
N HIS A 317 -0.51 0.90 -10.86
CA HIS A 317 -1.39 1.62 -11.79
C HIS A 317 -0.60 2.48 -12.77
N GLN A 318 0.40 3.22 -12.30
CA GLN A 318 1.25 4.06 -13.14
C GLN A 318 2.01 3.26 -14.19
N ILE A 319 2.60 2.12 -13.80
CA ILE A 319 3.29 1.21 -14.72
C ILE A 319 2.31 0.69 -15.77
N LYS A 320 1.13 0.26 -15.36
CA LYS A 320 0.12 -0.25 -16.29
C LYS A 320 -0.33 0.82 -17.29
N ASP A 321 -0.68 2.02 -16.82
CA ASP A 321 -1.16 3.11 -17.66
C ASP A 321 -0.06 3.63 -18.61
N GLY A 322 1.21 3.69 -18.14
CA GLY A 322 2.32 4.24 -18.91
C GLY A 322 3.02 3.25 -19.85
N THR A 323 2.89 1.94 -19.61
CA THR A 323 3.66 0.94 -20.36
C THR A 323 2.83 -0.24 -20.89
N GLY A 324 1.58 -0.39 -20.44
CA GLY A 324 0.75 -1.57 -20.72
C GLY A 324 1.13 -2.81 -19.88
N ARG A 325 2.31 -2.84 -19.24
CA ARG A 325 2.80 -3.99 -18.45
C ARG A 325 2.08 -4.06 -17.10
N LYS A 326 1.72 -5.28 -16.69
CA LYS A 326 1.24 -5.54 -15.31
C LYS A 326 2.43 -5.67 -14.38
N ALA A 327 2.44 -4.90 -13.29
CA ALA A 327 3.36 -5.10 -12.17
C ALA A 327 2.69 -5.94 -11.08
N LEU A 328 3.43 -6.89 -10.51
CA LEU A 328 3.01 -7.72 -9.38
C LEU A 328 3.34 -7.02 -8.07
N HIS A 329 2.57 -7.32 -7.03
CA HIS A 329 2.96 -6.98 -5.66
C HIS A 329 4.00 -7.99 -5.14
N PRO A 330 4.97 -7.61 -4.27
CA PRO A 330 5.93 -8.55 -3.66
C PRO A 330 5.27 -9.78 -3.02
N VAL A 331 4.15 -9.57 -2.31
CA VAL A 331 3.35 -10.64 -1.71
C VAL A 331 2.84 -11.66 -2.75
N GLU A 332 2.41 -11.20 -3.93
CA GLU A 332 1.95 -12.10 -5.00
C GLU A 332 3.06 -13.03 -5.45
N VAL A 333 4.27 -12.47 -5.63
CA VAL A 333 5.46 -13.24 -6.03
C VAL A 333 5.80 -14.31 -4.99
N MET A 334 5.80 -13.96 -3.71
CA MET A 334 6.12 -14.90 -2.64
C MET A 334 5.03 -15.94 -2.40
N TRP A 335 3.75 -15.55 -2.54
CA TRP A 335 2.63 -16.50 -2.46
C TRP A 335 2.68 -17.53 -3.60
N GLU A 336 3.02 -17.10 -4.82
CA GLU A 336 3.22 -18.01 -5.96
C GLU A 336 4.45 -18.91 -5.78
N ALA A 337 5.46 -18.45 -5.05
CA ALA A 337 6.68 -19.19 -4.77
C ALA A 337 6.53 -20.25 -3.69
N LEU A 338 5.47 -20.23 -2.87
CA LEU A 338 5.24 -21.28 -1.88
C LEU A 338 5.12 -22.66 -2.53
N LYS A 339 5.79 -23.65 -1.98
CA LYS A 339 5.56 -25.05 -2.34
C LYS A 339 4.11 -25.41 -2.06
N LYS A 340 3.43 -26.01 -3.03
CA LYS A 340 2.13 -26.60 -2.80
C LYS A 340 2.34 -27.78 -1.85
N GLN A 341 1.61 -27.80 -0.75
CA GLN A 341 1.57 -29.03 0.05
C GLN A 341 0.81 -30.07 -0.81
N ASP A 342 1.52 -31.13 -1.18
CA ASP A 342 0.87 -32.32 -1.70
C ASP A 342 0.00 -32.86 -0.56
N HIS A 343 -1.31 -32.69 -0.69
CA HIS A 343 -2.26 -33.39 0.16
C HIS A 343 -2.22 -34.88 -0.27
N SER A 344 -1.27 -35.62 0.32
CA SER A 344 -1.28 -37.08 0.29
C SER A 344 -2.38 -37.63 1.20
#